data_30413da80e0801248f04865174050633
#
_entry.id   30413da80e0801248f04865174050633
#
_cell.length_a   1.000
_cell.length_b   1.000
_cell.length_c   1.000
_cell.angle_alpha   90.00
_cell.angle_beta   90.00
_cell.angle_gamma   90.00
#
_symmetry.space_group_name_H-M   'P 1'
#
loop_
_entity.id
_entity.type
_entity.pdbx_description
1 polymer ?
#
loop_
_entity_poly.entity_id
_entity_poly.type
_entity_poly.pdbx_seq_one_letter_code
_entity_poly.pdbx_strand_id
1 'polypeptide(L)'
;MELGNYIKDSFWNIINKHNPKLWHTKYGDIELVGKGNKRKVDSLLAKLQRTTEALTKGDIQKWRKAWQQAISVESPDRRLLYDIYRDTAIDAHLCGCIDQRTGFVMARSFNIEDKQGKPIDELHHYFDQEWFEQLCRIILVTPYWGHSLVEMGDIVTDGDGCPCYDGMHLIDRKYVIPEHHRVITDLGQDWTTGIDYHDPLYSNNLIEVGRPDDLGVFLKTALHTIPKKNVLAAWDVFSEIFGMPLRVATTTARDQKEVDRISEMMERMGLASYAVLPEGTTVQLVSSTQADAFNVYDKRVDRANSEISKLIIGQTMTIEDGSSLSQSQTHLKVFENLVESDAKLLANVINNQLIPRMVLHGFPLQGAYFRWDESVDYTPEQQMQYEQMVADRYEVDGQYFADKYNMPVGKRLQNGSFFD
;
A
#
# COMPACT_ATOMS: atom_id res chain seq x y z
N MET A 1 -5.68 -14.59 -12.10
CA MET A 1 -5.90 -15.03 -13.50
C MET A 1 -7.06 -16.02 -13.65
N GLU A 2 -7.26 -16.97 -12.74
CA GLU A 2 -8.39 -17.92 -12.82
C GLU A 2 -9.79 -17.31 -12.61
N LEU A 3 -9.92 -16.31 -11.74
CA LEU A 3 -11.22 -15.65 -11.47
C LEU A 3 -11.72 -14.85 -12.68
N GLY A 4 -10.85 -14.15 -13.39
CA GLY A 4 -11.20 -13.38 -14.60
C GLY A 4 -11.63 -14.25 -15.78
N ASN A 5 -11.02 -15.42 -15.94
CA ASN A 5 -11.45 -16.39 -16.95
C ASN A 5 -12.77 -17.07 -16.55
N TYR A 6 -12.96 -17.31 -15.26
CA TYR A 6 -14.17 -17.86 -14.68
C TYR A 6 -15.40 -16.95 -14.90
N ILE A 7 -15.22 -15.63 -14.79
CA ILE A 7 -16.26 -14.60 -15.03
C ILE A 7 -16.57 -14.51 -16.53
N LYS A 8 -15.55 -14.49 -17.41
CA LYS A 8 -15.74 -14.45 -18.86
C LYS A 8 -16.53 -15.64 -19.39
N ASP A 9 -16.20 -16.85 -18.95
CA ASP A 9 -16.90 -18.06 -19.38
C ASP A 9 -18.38 -18.11 -18.93
N SER A 10 -18.69 -17.53 -17.78
CA SER A 10 -20.08 -17.39 -17.32
C SER A 10 -20.89 -16.43 -18.17
N PHE A 11 -20.29 -15.30 -18.56
CA PHE A 11 -20.94 -14.24 -19.35
C PHE A 11 -21.31 -14.73 -20.77
N TRP A 12 -20.42 -15.46 -21.44
CA TRP A 12 -20.65 -16.00 -22.79
C TRP A 12 -21.65 -17.13 -22.82
N ASN A 13 -21.77 -17.92 -21.74
CA ASN A 13 -22.77 -18.98 -21.66
C ASN A 13 -24.19 -18.47 -21.43
N ILE A 14 -24.34 -17.24 -20.86
CA ILE A 14 -25.65 -16.59 -20.66
C ILE A 14 -26.19 -16.05 -21.99
N ILE A 15 -25.33 -15.58 -22.88
CA ILE A 15 -25.72 -14.93 -24.14
C ILE A 15 -26.15 -15.95 -25.23
N ASN A 16 -25.67 -17.19 -25.15
CA ASN A 16 -25.76 -18.12 -26.29
C ASN A 16 -26.82 -19.25 -26.19
N LYS A 17 -27.73 -19.25 -25.19
CA LYS A 17 -28.82 -20.28 -25.13
C LYS A 17 -30.21 -19.69 -25.12
N HIS A 18 -30.89 -19.90 -26.23
CA HIS A 18 -32.27 -19.47 -26.52
C HIS A 18 -33.34 -20.22 -25.71
N ASN A 19 -33.42 -20.03 -24.40
CA ASN A 19 -34.62 -20.41 -23.68
C ASN A 19 -35.07 -19.29 -22.75
N PRO A 20 -36.13 -18.52 -23.10
CA PRO A 20 -36.60 -17.36 -22.36
C PRO A 20 -37.13 -17.66 -20.95
N LYS A 21 -37.26 -18.93 -20.60
CA LYS A 21 -37.73 -19.37 -19.26
C LYS A 21 -36.62 -19.76 -18.32
N LEU A 22 -35.37 -19.90 -18.82
CA LEU A 22 -34.25 -20.41 -18.06
C LEU A 22 -33.08 -19.43 -18.15
N TRP A 23 -32.64 -18.97 -17.02
CA TRP A 23 -31.39 -18.25 -16.93
C TRP A 23 -30.26 -19.26 -16.64
N HIS A 24 -29.44 -19.53 -17.65
CA HIS A 24 -28.33 -20.45 -17.55
C HIS A 24 -27.15 -19.77 -16.85
N THR A 25 -26.80 -20.23 -15.69
CA THR A 25 -25.58 -19.79 -14.98
C THR A 25 -24.62 -20.96 -14.84
N LYS A 26 -23.35 -20.68 -14.62
CA LYS A 26 -22.34 -21.70 -14.34
C LYS A 26 -22.68 -22.54 -13.09
N TYR A 27 -23.57 -22.07 -12.26
CA TYR A 27 -24.02 -22.73 -11.02
C TYR A 27 -25.36 -23.46 -11.19
N GLY A 28 -25.93 -23.43 -12.39
CA GLY A 28 -27.19 -24.10 -12.74
C GLY A 28 -28.17 -23.17 -13.40
N ASP A 29 -29.26 -23.78 -13.88
CA ASP A 29 -30.33 -23.07 -14.58
C ASP A 29 -31.32 -22.48 -13.60
N ILE A 30 -31.69 -21.21 -13.77
CA ILE A 30 -32.69 -20.50 -12.98
C ILE A 30 -33.94 -20.30 -13.84
N GLU A 31 -35.02 -20.94 -13.47
CA GLU A 31 -36.31 -20.73 -14.14
C GLU A 31 -36.92 -19.40 -13.71
N LEU A 32 -37.22 -18.53 -14.65
CA LEU A 32 -37.67 -17.16 -14.41
C LEU A 32 -39.16 -17.01 -14.05
N VAL A 33 -39.90 -18.11 -14.02
CA VAL A 33 -41.37 -18.11 -13.81
C VAL A 33 -41.78 -18.94 -12.61
N GLY A 34 -42.44 -18.33 -11.60
CA GLY A 34 -43.13 -19.02 -10.50
C GLY A 34 -42.66 -18.70 -9.09
N LYS A 35 -43.42 -19.14 -8.09
CA LYS A 35 -43.15 -18.96 -6.63
C LYS A 35 -41.83 -19.59 -6.14
N GLY A 36 -41.16 -20.39 -6.98
CA GLY A 36 -39.87 -21.03 -6.68
C GLY A 36 -38.63 -20.12 -6.87
N ASN A 37 -38.80 -18.95 -7.51
CA ASN A 37 -37.66 -18.11 -7.93
C ASN A 37 -36.85 -17.55 -6.77
N LYS A 38 -37.47 -17.17 -5.66
CA LYS A 38 -36.78 -16.68 -4.46
C LYS A 38 -35.80 -17.74 -3.92
N ARG A 39 -36.25 -19.01 -3.83
CA ARG A 39 -35.39 -20.13 -3.38
C ARG A 39 -34.23 -20.40 -4.32
N LYS A 40 -34.40 -20.18 -5.65
CA LYS A 40 -33.34 -20.39 -6.64
C LYS A 40 -32.31 -19.25 -6.60
N VAL A 41 -32.75 -18.01 -6.41
CA VAL A 41 -31.86 -16.86 -6.20
C VAL A 41 -31.06 -17.03 -4.91
N ASP A 42 -31.73 -17.40 -3.81
CA ASP A 42 -31.07 -17.69 -2.53
C ASP A 42 -30.04 -18.83 -2.67
N SER A 43 -30.37 -19.86 -3.49
CA SER A 43 -29.45 -20.96 -3.81
C SER A 43 -28.24 -20.51 -4.63
N LEU A 44 -28.42 -19.55 -5.56
CA LEU A 44 -27.32 -18.99 -6.35
C LEU A 44 -26.38 -18.15 -5.46
N LEU A 45 -26.94 -17.31 -4.61
CA LEU A 45 -26.17 -16.52 -3.64
C LEU A 45 -25.38 -17.42 -2.70
N ALA A 46 -26.00 -18.48 -2.17
CA ALA A 46 -25.31 -19.45 -1.34
C ALA A 46 -24.18 -20.20 -2.08
N LYS A 47 -24.35 -20.45 -3.40
CA LYS A 47 -23.28 -21.03 -4.22
C LYS A 47 -22.15 -20.04 -4.45
N LEU A 48 -22.43 -18.77 -4.74
CA LEU A 48 -21.42 -17.73 -4.89
C LEU A 48 -20.62 -17.54 -3.60
N GLN A 49 -21.29 -17.47 -2.46
CA GLN A 49 -20.63 -17.37 -1.14
C GLN A 49 -19.72 -18.59 -0.89
N ARG A 50 -20.18 -19.80 -1.11
CA ARG A 50 -19.38 -21.03 -0.97
C ARG A 50 -18.18 -21.05 -1.90
N THR A 51 -18.32 -20.54 -3.13
CA THR A 51 -17.21 -20.46 -4.08
C THR A 51 -16.17 -19.44 -3.62
N THR A 52 -16.59 -18.28 -3.15
CA THR A 52 -15.69 -17.27 -2.59
C THR A 52 -14.97 -17.77 -1.34
N GLU A 53 -15.68 -18.47 -0.45
CA GLU A 53 -15.08 -19.12 0.72
C GLU A 53 -14.06 -20.20 0.33
N ALA A 54 -14.35 -21.01 -0.68
CA ALA A 54 -13.44 -22.04 -1.18
C ALA A 54 -12.18 -21.45 -1.81
N LEU A 55 -12.29 -20.35 -2.60
CA LEU A 55 -11.16 -19.62 -3.16
C LEU A 55 -10.30 -19.02 -2.05
N THR A 56 -10.91 -18.32 -1.12
CA THR A 56 -10.19 -17.71 0.03
C THR A 56 -9.48 -18.78 0.84
N LYS A 57 -10.13 -19.93 1.10
CA LYS A 57 -9.51 -21.05 1.81
C LYS A 57 -8.31 -21.63 1.04
N GLY A 58 -8.40 -21.74 -0.28
CA GLY A 58 -7.31 -22.18 -1.14
C GLY A 58 -6.11 -21.21 -1.09
N ASP A 59 -6.36 -19.91 -1.17
CA ASP A 59 -5.30 -18.91 -1.12
C ASP A 59 -4.64 -18.81 0.26
N ILE A 60 -5.40 -18.95 1.35
CA ILE A 60 -4.86 -19.04 2.70
C ILE A 60 -4.02 -20.33 2.89
N GLN A 61 -4.40 -21.42 2.25
CA GLN A 61 -3.57 -22.64 2.25
C GLN A 61 -2.25 -22.44 1.51
N LYS A 62 -2.26 -21.75 0.35
CA LYS A 62 -1.03 -21.37 -0.37
C LYS A 62 -0.15 -20.45 0.49
N TRP A 63 -0.73 -19.44 1.14
CA TRP A 63 -0.01 -18.59 2.06
C TRP A 63 0.63 -19.38 3.21
N ARG A 64 -0.10 -20.30 3.83
CA ARG A 64 0.43 -21.14 4.92
C ARG A 64 1.59 -22.00 4.44
N LYS A 65 1.47 -22.60 3.26
CA LYS A 65 2.55 -23.40 2.65
C LYS A 65 3.79 -22.54 2.38
N ALA A 66 3.61 -21.35 1.79
CA ALA A 66 4.70 -20.42 1.53
C ALA A 66 5.41 -19.97 2.83
N TRP A 67 4.63 -19.69 3.87
CA TRP A 67 5.19 -19.38 5.19
C TRP A 67 6.00 -20.54 5.76
N GLN A 68 5.45 -21.77 5.74
CA GLN A 68 6.16 -22.96 6.23
C GLN A 68 7.47 -23.22 5.48
N GLN A 69 7.50 -22.98 4.17
CA GLN A 69 8.72 -23.09 3.37
C GLN A 69 9.74 -22.02 3.74
N ALA A 70 9.30 -20.79 3.96
CA ALA A 70 10.16 -19.68 4.33
C ALA A 70 10.83 -19.85 5.69
N ILE A 71 10.19 -20.54 6.65
CA ILE A 71 10.75 -20.80 7.99
C ILE A 71 11.47 -22.16 8.10
N SER A 72 11.67 -22.87 7.00
CA SER A 72 12.39 -24.15 7.01
C SER A 72 13.84 -23.92 7.45
N VAL A 73 14.28 -24.69 8.46
CA VAL A 73 15.65 -24.54 9.01
C VAL A 73 16.70 -25.11 8.04
N GLU A 74 16.37 -26.21 7.35
CA GLU A 74 17.34 -26.89 6.48
C GLU A 74 17.42 -26.26 5.09
N SER A 75 16.27 -25.80 4.58
CA SER A 75 16.17 -25.23 3.23
C SER A 75 15.13 -24.10 3.23
N PRO A 76 15.48 -22.90 3.73
CA PRO A 76 14.58 -21.76 3.72
C PRO A 76 14.30 -21.33 2.29
N ASP A 77 13.01 -21.18 1.96
CA ASP A 77 12.57 -20.75 0.62
C ASP A 77 11.47 -19.70 0.75
N ARG A 78 11.82 -18.45 0.44
CA ARG A 78 10.91 -17.31 0.49
C ARG A 78 10.25 -16.99 -0.86
N ARG A 79 10.56 -17.68 -1.94
CA ARG A 79 10.13 -17.34 -3.30
C ARG A 79 8.62 -17.27 -3.44
N LEU A 80 7.91 -18.30 -2.95
CA LEU A 80 6.44 -18.30 -2.96
C LEU A 80 5.84 -17.25 -2.03
N LEU A 81 6.52 -16.93 -0.94
CA LEU A 81 6.10 -15.89 -0.01
C LEU A 81 6.19 -14.52 -0.67
N TYR A 82 7.26 -14.23 -1.40
CA TYR A 82 7.43 -12.98 -2.13
C TYR A 82 6.43 -12.82 -3.29
N ASP A 83 5.96 -13.91 -3.91
CA ASP A 83 4.86 -13.84 -4.87
C ASP A 83 3.56 -13.38 -4.20
N ILE A 84 3.25 -13.90 -3.02
CA ILE A 84 2.10 -13.47 -2.23
C ILE A 84 2.27 -12.01 -1.77
N TYR A 85 3.47 -11.59 -1.42
CA TYR A 85 3.74 -10.20 -1.03
C TYR A 85 3.57 -9.23 -2.19
N ARG A 86 3.97 -9.61 -3.41
CA ARG A 86 3.71 -8.81 -4.62
C ARG A 86 2.21 -8.64 -4.85
N ASP A 87 1.43 -9.72 -4.70
CA ASP A 87 -0.03 -9.65 -4.77
C ASP A 87 -0.64 -8.80 -3.64
N THR A 88 -0.06 -8.85 -2.44
CA THR A 88 -0.47 -8.06 -1.28
C THR A 88 -0.17 -6.57 -1.48
N ALA A 89 0.99 -6.25 -2.02
CA ALA A 89 1.47 -4.88 -2.25
C ALA A 89 0.67 -4.11 -3.32
N ILE A 90 -0.22 -4.77 -4.07
CA ILE A 90 -1.10 -4.10 -5.05
C ILE A 90 -2.35 -3.50 -4.37
N ASP A 91 -2.66 -3.84 -3.12
CA ASP A 91 -3.83 -3.32 -2.42
C ASP A 91 -3.71 -1.81 -2.22
N ALA A 92 -4.65 -1.04 -2.80
CA ALA A 92 -4.58 0.42 -2.83
C ALA A 92 -4.61 1.06 -1.42
N HIS A 93 -5.41 0.50 -0.50
CA HIS A 93 -5.46 1.01 0.87
C HIS A 93 -4.14 0.76 1.61
N LEU A 94 -3.57 -0.41 1.44
CA LEU A 94 -2.26 -0.76 2.00
C LEU A 94 -1.16 0.15 1.44
N CYS A 95 -1.12 0.37 0.11
CA CYS A 95 -0.18 1.31 -0.51
C CYS A 95 -0.30 2.70 0.09
N GLY A 96 -1.53 3.24 0.18
CA GLY A 96 -1.75 4.57 0.76
C GLY A 96 -1.27 4.69 2.21
N CYS A 97 -1.45 3.66 3.03
CA CYS A 97 -0.93 3.64 4.40
C CYS A 97 0.61 3.61 4.44
N ILE A 98 1.25 2.84 3.57
CA ILE A 98 2.72 2.76 3.48
C ILE A 98 3.28 4.08 2.96
N ASP A 99 2.72 4.62 1.88
CA ASP A 99 3.18 5.87 1.27
C ASP A 99 3.03 7.05 2.23
N GLN A 100 1.94 7.11 2.97
CA GLN A 100 1.76 8.11 4.02
C GLN A 100 2.87 8.00 5.07
N ARG A 101 3.14 6.81 5.61
CA ARG A 101 4.13 6.60 6.66
C ARG A 101 5.56 6.86 6.17
N THR A 102 5.92 6.38 4.99
CA THR A 102 7.25 6.63 4.40
C THR A 102 7.43 8.09 4.01
N GLY A 103 6.38 8.73 3.47
CA GLY A 103 6.39 10.14 3.10
C GLY A 103 6.68 11.06 4.27
N PHE A 104 6.14 10.77 5.46
CA PHE A 104 6.45 11.55 6.66
C PHE A 104 7.91 11.45 7.10
N VAL A 105 8.57 10.31 6.86
CA VAL A 105 10.02 10.19 7.11
C VAL A 105 10.82 10.93 6.05
N MET A 106 10.46 10.76 4.78
CA MET A 106 11.17 11.36 3.65
C MET A 106 11.05 12.90 3.61
N ALA A 107 10.00 13.47 4.20
CA ALA A 107 9.81 14.91 4.29
C ALA A 107 10.66 15.58 5.38
N ARG A 108 11.34 14.81 6.24
CA ARG A 108 12.21 15.38 7.28
C ARG A 108 13.51 15.89 6.71
N SER A 109 13.93 17.04 7.16
CA SER A 109 15.26 17.57 6.90
C SER A 109 16.33 16.79 7.68
N PHE A 110 17.53 16.75 7.15
CA PHE A 110 18.67 16.09 7.80
C PHE A 110 19.92 16.94 7.67
N ASN A 111 20.91 16.68 8.52
CA ASN A 111 22.21 17.30 8.52
C ASN A 111 23.31 16.23 8.46
N ILE A 112 24.43 16.57 7.87
CA ILE A 112 25.67 15.81 7.99
C ILE A 112 26.54 16.52 9.02
N GLU A 113 26.83 15.86 10.13
CA GLU A 113 27.47 16.46 11.29
C GLU A 113 28.81 15.79 11.60
N ASP A 114 29.69 16.52 12.30
CA ASP A 114 30.89 15.97 12.91
C ASP A 114 30.55 15.21 14.22
N LYS A 115 31.59 14.67 14.87
CA LYS A 115 31.46 13.99 16.17
C LYS A 115 30.93 14.90 17.28
N GLN A 116 31.07 16.20 17.15
CA GLN A 116 30.66 17.21 18.12
C GLN A 116 29.21 17.68 17.88
N GLY A 117 28.56 17.21 16.81
CA GLY A 117 27.21 17.60 16.43
C GLY A 117 27.18 18.93 15.67
N LYS A 118 28.28 19.33 15.06
CA LYS A 118 28.32 20.56 14.25
C LYS A 118 28.03 20.17 12.78
N PRO A 119 27.06 20.82 12.13
CA PRO A 119 26.77 20.61 10.72
C PRO A 119 27.98 20.91 9.82
N ILE A 120 28.16 20.10 8.78
CA ILE A 120 29.17 20.22 7.74
C ILE A 120 28.45 20.39 6.41
N ASP A 121 28.05 21.62 6.10
CA ASP A 121 27.22 21.95 4.93
C ASP A 121 27.88 21.49 3.60
N GLU A 122 29.21 21.52 3.54
CA GLU A 122 29.97 21.10 2.36
C GLU A 122 29.78 19.62 2.01
N LEU A 123 29.32 18.78 2.94
CA LEU A 123 29.10 17.36 2.72
C LEU A 123 27.65 17.02 2.35
N HIS A 124 26.71 17.98 2.52
CA HIS A 124 25.29 17.73 2.28
C HIS A 124 24.99 17.37 0.81
N HIS A 125 25.70 17.99 -0.13
CA HIS A 125 25.50 17.76 -1.58
C HIS A 125 25.73 16.31 -2.01
N TYR A 126 26.52 15.51 -1.28
CA TYR A 126 26.68 14.07 -1.57
C TYR A 126 25.40 13.27 -1.34
N PHE A 127 24.49 13.76 -0.52
CA PHE A 127 23.23 13.12 -0.17
C PHE A 127 22.00 13.78 -0.83
N ASP A 128 22.15 14.96 -1.41
CA ASP A 128 21.11 15.65 -2.17
C ASP A 128 21.07 15.13 -3.63
N GLN A 129 20.89 13.81 -3.77
CA GLN A 129 21.00 13.07 -5.01
C GLN A 129 19.88 12.04 -5.15
N GLU A 130 19.46 11.74 -6.37
CA GLU A 130 18.38 10.79 -6.65
C GLU A 130 18.68 9.38 -6.13
N TRP A 131 19.94 8.92 -6.25
CA TRP A 131 20.36 7.62 -5.74
C TRP A 131 20.14 7.47 -4.23
N PHE A 132 20.32 8.56 -3.48
CA PHE A 132 20.11 8.55 -2.03
C PHE A 132 18.62 8.43 -1.69
N GLU A 133 17.76 9.16 -2.40
CA GLU A 133 16.32 9.02 -2.25
C GLU A 133 15.84 7.59 -2.56
N GLN A 134 16.37 6.98 -3.64
CA GLN A 134 16.09 5.58 -3.98
C GLN A 134 16.49 4.64 -2.84
N LEU A 135 17.68 4.79 -2.27
CA LEU A 135 18.13 4.00 -1.13
C LEU A 135 17.21 4.18 0.10
N CYS A 136 16.89 5.43 0.45
CA CYS A 136 15.99 5.73 1.57
C CYS A 136 14.63 5.04 1.39
N ARG A 137 14.04 5.09 0.21
CA ARG A 137 12.78 4.38 -0.10
C ARG A 137 12.91 2.87 0.07
N ILE A 138 14.00 2.26 -0.41
CA ILE A 138 14.24 0.82 -0.25
C ILE A 138 14.37 0.46 1.25
N ILE A 139 15.10 1.25 2.03
CA ILE A 139 15.27 1.04 3.47
C ILE A 139 13.91 1.10 4.17
N LEU A 140 13.10 2.12 3.89
CA LEU A 140 11.82 2.36 4.55
C LEU A 140 10.73 1.33 4.19
N VAL A 141 10.79 0.73 3.00
CA VAL A 141 9.85 -0.35 2.64
C VAL A 141 10.31 -1.73 3.09
N THR A 142 11.57 -1.89 3.46
CA THR A 142 12.12 -3.19 3.89
C THR A 142 11.39 -3.83 5.07
N PRO A 143 10.93 -3.11 6.11
CA PRO A 143 10.17 -3.71 7.21
C PRO A 143 8.89 -4.42 6.76
N TYR A 144 8.32 -4.03 5.63
CA TYR A 144 7.13 -4.69 5.08
C TYR A 144 7.47 -6.00 4.37
N TRP A 145 8.64 -6.08 3.73
CA TRP A 145 9.14 -7.26 3.03
C TRP A 145 9.97 -8.21 3.91
N GLY A 146 10.52 -7.69 5.02
CA GLY A 146 11.37 -8.39 5.99
C GLY A 146 12.85 -8.22 5.73
N HIS A 147 13.32 -8.33 4.50
CA HIS A 147 14.73 -8.22 4.14
C HIS A 147 14.91 -7.59 2.76
N SER A 148 16.00 -6.84 2.60
CA SER A 148 16.43 -6.28 1.31
C SER A 148 17.96 -6.28 1.25
N LEU A 149 18.49 -6.66 0.10
CA LEU A 149 19.90 -6.54 -0.22
C LEU A 149 20.02 -5.56 -1.39
N VAL A 150 20.77 -4.50 -1.22
CA VAL A 150 20.94 -3.40 -2.18
C VAL A 150 22.36 -3.38 -2.67
N GLU A 151 22.56 -3.41 -3.97
CA GLU A 151 23.84 -3.21 -4.62
C GLU A 151 24.02 -1.72 -4.87
N MET A 152 25.18 -1.19 -4.44
CA MET A 152 25.59 0.19 -4.73
C MET A 152 26.05 0.25 -6.18
N GLY A 153 25.56 1.23 -6.93
CA GLY A 153 25.92 1.42 -8.31
C GLY A 153 27.37 1.87 -8.53
N ASP A 154 27.74 2.05 -9.78
CA ASP A 154 29.06 2.52 -10.15
C ASP A 154 29.28 3.98 -9.69
N ILE A 155 30.53 4.31 -9.36
CA ILE A 155 30.91 5.67 -9.02
C ILE A 155 31.08 6.45 -10.31
N VAL A 156 30.26 7.48 -10.47
CA VAL A 156 30.30 8.41 -11.59
C VAL A 156 30.57 9.83 -11.10
N THR A 157 30.79 10.73 -12.02
CA THR A 157 30.98 12.15 -11.69
C THR A 157 29.73 12.93 -12.10
N ASP A 158 29.17 13.69 -11.20
CA ASP A 158 28.02 14.56 -11.47
C ASP A 158 28.37 15.77 -12.34
N GLY A 159 27.39 16.64 -12.63
CA GLY A 159 27.56 17.84 -13.44
C GLY A 159 28.56 18.85 -12.87
N ASP A 160 28.78 18.83 -11.56
CA ASP A 160 29.67 19.73 -10.82
C ASP A 160 31.08 19.13 -10.61
N GLY A 161 31.32 17.92 -11.11
CA GLY A 161 32.61 17.22 -11.00
C GLY A 161 32.78 16.47 -9.68
N CYS A 162 31.73 16.30 -8.87
CA CYS A 162 31.75 15.56 -7.62
C CYS A 162 31.42 14.07 -7.83
N PRO A 163 32.04 13.16 -7.05
CA PRO A 163 31.72 11.74 -7.11
C PRO A 163 30.30 11.48 -6.58
N CYS A 164 29.53 10.68 -7.29
CA CYS A 164 28.22 10.19 -6.88
C CYS A 164 28.02 8.75 -7.39
N TYR A 165 26.93 8.10 -6.96
CA TYR A 165 26.57 6.79 -7.50
C TYR A 165 25.57 6.97 -8.66
N ASP A 166 25.65 6.12 -9.68
CA ASP A 166 24.70 6.11 -10.79
C ASP A 166 23.32 5.55 -10.40
N GLY A 167 23.22 4.89 -9.24
CA GLY A 167 21.97 4.39 -8.68
C GLY A 167 22.17 3.44 -7.52
N MET A 168 21.05 2.98 -6.95
CA MET A 168 21.00 1.93 -5.93
C MET A 168 20.07 0.81 -6.40
N HIS A 169 20.62 -0.39 -6.54
CA HIS A 169 19.92 -1.50 -7.19
C HIS A 169 19.47 -2.53 -6.17
N LEU A 170 18.15 -2.65 -5.99
CA LEU A 170 17.61 -3.72 -5.16
C LEU A 170 17.79 -5.06 -5.85
N ILE A 171 18.57 -5.97 -5.26
CA ILE A 171 18.65 -7.36 -5.72
C ILE A 171 17.28 -8.00 -5.49
N ASP A 172 16.70 -8.62 -6.53
CA ASP A 172 15.38 -9.24 -6.39
C ASP A 172 15.40 -10.23 -5.22
N ARG A 173 14.53 -9.98 -4.24
CA ARG A 173 14.45 -10.72 -2.98
C ARG A 173 14.31 -12.23 -3.15
N LYS A 174 13.81 -12.69 -4.32
CA LYS A 174 13.71 -14.13 -4.64
C LYS A 174 15.05 -14.81 -4.80
N TYR A 175 16.10 -14.06 -5.13
CA TYR A 175 17.46 -14.57 -5.29
C TYR A 175 18.27 -14.49 -4.00
N VAL A 176 17.77 -13.82 -2.98
CA VAL A 176 18.46 -13.64 -1.70
C VAL A 176 17.94 -14.64 -0.68
N ILE A 177 18.83 -15.34 -0.02
CA ILE A 177 18.55 -16.26 1.08
C ILE A 177 19.24 -15.72 2.34
N PRO A 178 18.56 -14.83 3.07
CA PRO A 178 19.16 -14.07 4.16
C PRO A 178 19.67 -14.97 5.31
N GLU A 179 18.98 -16.07 5.56
CA GLU A 179 19.30 -17.02 6.62
C GLU A 179 20.71 -17.62 6.49
N HIS A 180 21.22 -17.67 5.27
CA HIS A 180 22.52 -18.22 4.94
C HIS A 180 23.47 -17.21 4.33
N HIS A 181 23.07 -15.93 4.25
CA HIS A 181 23.83 -14.84 3.63
C HIS A 181 24.24 -15.16 2.18
N ARG A 182 23.32 -15.77 1.40
CA ARG A 182 23.58 -16.21 0.04
C ARG A 182 22.70 -15.50 -0.98
N VAL A 183 23.33 -15.23 -2.13
CA VAL A 183 22.63 -14.84 -3.35
C VAL A 183 22.78 -15.97 -4.37
N ILE A 184 21.65 -16.46 -4.91
CA ILE A 184 21.62 -17.44 -6.00
C ILE A 184 21.47 -16.71 -7.32
N THR A 185 22.10 -17.23 -8.38
CA THR A 185 22.02 -16.64 -9.73
C THR A 185 20.89 -17.24 -10.57
N ASP A 186 20.39 -18.41 -10.17
CA ASP A 186 19.26 -19.09 -10.80
C ASP A 186 18.28 -19.58 -9.73
N LEU A 187 16.98 -19.42 -9.98
CA LEU A 187 15.92 -19.84 -9.04
C LEU A 187 15.85 -21.37 -8.84
N GLY A 188 16.43 -22.16 -9.72
CA GLY A 188 16.58 -23.62 -9.56
C GLY A 188 17.82 -24.05 -8.80
N GLN A 189 18.70 -23.13 -8.46
CA GLN A 189 19.98 -23.40 -7.81
C GLN A 189 19.78 -23.69 -6.31
N ASP A 190 20.60 -24.63 -5.79
CA ASP A 190 20.70 -24.86 -4.36
C ASP A 190 21.44 -23.71 -3.69
N TRP A 191 20.97 -23.28 -2.53
CA TRP A 191 21.56 -22.15 -1.78
C TRP A 191 23.04 -22.38 -1.41
N THR A 192 23.45 -23.63 -1.23
CA THR A 192 24.84 -23.99 -0.87
C THR A 192 25.85 -23.57 -1.95
N THR A 193 25.40 -23.46 -3.20
CA THR A 193 26.22 -23.01 -4.34
C THR A 193 26.10 -21.52 -4.62
N GLY A 194 25.29 -20.80 -3.84
CA GLY A 194 25.11 -19.36 -3.96
C GLY A 194 26.35 -18.57 -3.54
N ILE A 195 26.40 -17.31 -3.97
CA ILE A 195 27.48 -16.35 -3.64
C ILE A 195 27.23 -15.85 -2.20
N ASP A 196 28.29 -15.89 -1.36
CA ASP A 196 28.27 -15.29 -0.03
C ASP A 196 28.40 -13.79 -0.14
N TYR A 197 27.32 -13.06 0.19
CA TYR A 197 27.35 -11.60 0.08
C TYR A 197 28.04 -10.91 1.28
N HIS A 198 28.41 -11.66 2.32
CA HIS A 198 29.28 -11.18 3.40
C HIS A 198 30.78 -11.35 3.08
N ASP A 199 31.13 -12.05 1.97
CA ASP A 199 32.52 -12.11 1.53
C ASP A 199 33.08 -10.68 1.30
N PRO A 200 34.27 -10.37 1.81
CA PRO A 200 34.90 -9.04 1.61
C PRO A 200 34.93 -8.54 0.16
N LEU A 201 34.92 -9.46 -0.80
CA LEU A 201 34.90 -9.11 -2.22
C LEU A 201 33.60 -8.37 -2.63
N TYR A 202 32.48 -8.72 -2.01
CA TYR A 202 31.15 -8.20 -2.37
C TYR A 202 30.59 -7.24 -1.31
N SER A 203 30.87 -7.50 -0.02
CA SER A 203 30.24 -6.80 1.10
C SER A 203 30.46 -5.28 1.12
N ASN A 204 31.56 -4.81 0.48
CA ASN A 204 31.84 -3.38 0.39
C ASN A 204 30.91 -2.63 -0.56
N ASN A 205 30.28 -3.33 -1.50
CA ASN A 205 29.34 -2.75 -2.48
C ASN A 205 27.87 -3.10 -2.19
N LEU A 206 27.60 -3.77 -1.07
CA LEU A 206 26.26 -4.23 -0.72
C LEU A 206 25.80 -3.63 0.60
N ILE A 207 24.55 -3.20 0.66
CA ILE A 207 23.88 -2.72 1.87
C ILE A 207 22.78 -3.73 2.21
N GLU A 208 22.87 -4.33 3.38
CA GLU A 208 21.88 -5.27 3.90
C GLU A 208 20.92 -4.54 4.85
N VAL A 209 19.61 -4.66 4.60
CA VAL A 209 18.58 -4.05 5.42
C VAL A 209 17.59 -5.11 5.88
N GLY A 210 17.23 -5.06 7.16
CA GLY A 210 16.37 -6.06 7.79
C GLY A 210 17.18 -7.14 8.50
N ARG A 211 16.45 -8.09 9.07
CA ARG A 211 17.04 -9.23 9.78
C ARG A 211 16.83 -10.50 9.00
N PRO A 212 17.78 -11.45 9.03
CA PRO A 212 17.64 -12.72 8.32
C PRO A 212 16.40 -13.54 8.72
N ASP A 213 15.95 -13.41 9.98
CA ASP A 213 14.80 -14.13 10.54
C ASP A 213 13.47 -13.38 10.37
N ASP A 214 13.48 -12.13 9.89
CA ASP A 214 12.27 -11.33 9.70
C ASP A 214 11.61 -11.65 8.35
N LEU A 215 10.32 -11.95 8.41
CA LEU A 215 9.50 -12.18 7.22
C LEU A 215 8.66 -10.95 6.85
N GLY A 216 8.77 -9.86 7.61
CA GLY A 216 8.09 -8.60 7.33
C GLY A 216 6.60 -8.56 7.67
N VAL A 217 6.04 -7.36 7.57
CA VAL A 217 4.64 -7.09 7.92
C VAL A 217 3.68 -7.67 6.89
N PHE A 218 4.10 -7.82 5.62
CA PHE A 218 3.25 -8.39 4.57
C PHE A 218 2.79 -9.80 4.86
N LEU A 219 3.54 -10.58 5.64
CA LEU A 219 3.09 -11.89 6.13
C LEU A 219 1.74 -11.80 6.86
N LYS A 220 1.57 -10.78 7.70
CA LYS A 220 0.35 -10.57 8.49
C LYS A 220 -0.73 -9.88 7.64
N THR A 221 -0.34 -8.91 6.83
CA THR A 221 -1.25 -8.12 6.00
C THR A 221 -1.92 -8.97 4.92
N ALA A 222 -1.22 -9.98 4.37
CA ALA A 222 -1.76 -10.92 3.40
C ALA A 222 -3.04 -11.63 3.88
N LEU A 223 -3.18 -11.87 5.18
CA LEU A 223 -4.39 -12.46 5.77
C LEU A 223 -5.63 -11.56 5.63
N HIS A 224 -5.45 -10.26 5.41
CA HIS A 224 -6.53 -9.30 5.21
C HIS A 224 -6.72 -8.95 3.74
N THR A 225 -5.65 -8.83 2.95
CA THR A 225 -5.72 -8.49 1.52
C THR A 225 -6.26 -9.64 0.67
N ILE A 226 -5.88 -10.89 0.96
CA ILE A 226 -6.38 -12.07 0.24
C ILE A 226 -7.92 -12.18 0.31
N PRO A 227 -8.56 -12.20 1.49
CA PRO A 227 -10.00 -12.24 1.58
C PRO A 227 -10.67 -10.99 0.97
N LYS A 228 -10.09 -9.79 1.15
CA LYS A 228 -10.58 -8.53 0.57
C LYS A 228 -10.67 -8.62 -0.94
N LYS A 229 -9.59 -9.05 -1.62
CA LYS A 229 -9.54 -9.24 -3.07
C LYS A 229 -10.64 -10.20 -3.57
N ASN A 230 -10.82 -11.32 -2.87
CA ASN A 230 -11.82 -12.32 -3.24
C ASN A 230 -13.25 -11.82 -3.00
N VAL A 231 -13.47 -11.04 -1.96
CA VAL A 231 -14.76 -10.40 -1.64
C VAL A 231 -15.11 -9.33 -2.67
N LEU A 232 -14.17 -8.48 -3.09
CA LEU A 232 -14.38 -7.48 -4.14
C LEU A 232 -14.77 -8.15 -5.47
N ALA A 233 -14.06 -9.21 -5.87
CA ALA A 233 -14.38 -9.96 -7.07
C ALA A 233 -15.77 -10.63 -6.99
N ALA A 234 -16.18 -11.11 -5.83
CA ALA A 234 -17.52 -11.64 -5.61
C ALA A 234 -18.59 -10.53 -5.65
N TRP A 235 -18.26 -9.34 -5.15
CA TRP A 235 -19.15 -8.17 -5.19
C TRP A 235 -19.38 -7.70 -6.62
N ASP A 236 -18.35 -7.68 -7.47
CA ASP A 236 -18.50 -7.36 -8.90
C ASP A 236 -19.47 -8.32 -9.59
N VAL A 237 -19.29 -9.64 -9.38
CA VAL A 237 -20.21 -10.65 -9.92
C VAL A 237 -21.63 -10.48 -9.37
N PHE A 238 -21.76 -10.17 -8.07
CA PHE A 238 -23.06 -9.91 -7.47
C PHE A 238 -23.73 -8.67 -8.08
N SER A 239 -22.95 -7.61 -8.29
CA SER A 239 -23.45 -6.36 -8.87
C SER A 239 -23.90 -6.55 -10.34
N GLU A 240 -23.18 -7.36 -11.12
CA GLU A 240 -23.61 -7.71 -12.48
C GLU A 240 -24.92 -8.50 -12.50
N ILE A 241 -25.07 -9.45 -11.58
CA ILE A 241 -26.26 -10.32 -11.53
C ILE A 241 -27.48 -9.58 -10.97
N PHE A 242 -27.30 -8.78 -9.93
CA PHE A 242 -28.39 -8.18 -9.15
C PHE A 242 -28.51 -6.67 -9.29
N GLY A 243 -27.52 -6.00 -9.85
CA GLY A 243 -27.53 -4.54 -10.09
C GLY A 243 -28.47 -4.11 -11.20
N MET A 244 -28.76 -5.01 -12.14
CA MET A 244 -29.85 -4.80 -13.12
C MET A 244 -31.14 -5.43 -12.62
N PRO A 245 -32.24 -4.66 -12.52
CA PRO A 245 -33.53 -5.22 -12.12
C PRO A 245 -33.96 -6.34 -13.07
N LEU A 246 -34.24 -7.51 -12.51
CA LEU A 246 -34.74 -8.64 -13.30
C LEU A 246 -36.09 -8.28 -13.92
N ARG A 247 -36.14 -8.27 -15.22
CA ARG A 247 -37.36 -8.02 -15.98
C ARG A 247 -38.04 -9.33 -16.27
N VAL A 248 -39.25 -9.50 -15.80
CA VAL A 248 -40.04 -10.71 -16.02
C VAL A 248 -41.29 -10.32 -16.83
N ALA A 249 -41.42 -10.84 -18.04
CA ALA A 249 -42.62 -10.73 -18.82
C ALA A 249 -43.46 -12.00 -18.66
N THR A 250 -44.73 -11.84 -18.29
CA THR A 250 -45.72 -12.92 -18.25
C THR A 250 -46.70 -12.70 -19.37
N THR A 251 -46.91 -13.67 -20.24
CA THR A 251 -47.84 -13.57 -21.35
C THR A 251 -48.72 -14.80 -21.40
N THR A 252 -49.94 -14.61 -21.88
CA THR A 252 -50.92 -15.68 -22.18
C THR A 252 -50.79 -16.18 -23.63
N ALA A 253 -49.93 -15.55 -24.44
CA ALA A 253 -49.66 -15.94 -25.80
C ALA A 253 -49.11 -17.37 -25.89
N ARG A 254 -49.69 -18.19 -26.79
CA ARG A 254 -49.27 -19.58 -27.06
C ARG A 254 -48.47 -19.71 -28.36
N ASP A 255 -48.43 -18.64 -29.17
CA ASP A 255 -47.70 -18.60 -30.44
C ASP A 255 -46.21 -18.28 -30.18
N GLN A 256 -45.32 -19.09 -30.72
CA GLN A 256 -43.87 -18.92 -30.57
C GLN A 256 -43.38 -17.57 -31.13
N LYS A 257 -43.98 -17.11 -32.24
CA LYS A 257 -43.59 -15.82 -32.83
C LYS A 257 -43.88 -14.62 -31.91
N GLU A 258 -44.95 -14.70 -31.13
CA GLU A 258 -45.31 -13.65 -30.17
C GLU A 258 -44.40 -13.69 -28.93
N VAL A 259 -44.02 -14.88 -28.49
CA VAL A 259 -43.03 -15.09 -27.42
C VAL A 259 -41.64 -14.54 -27.84
N ASP A 260 -41.23 -14.84 -29.08
CA ASP A 260 -39.95 -14.36 -29.63
C ASP A 260 -39.94 -12.82 -29.74
N ARG A 261 -41.05 -12.23 -30.16
CA ARG A 261 -41.22 -10.77 -30.25
C ARG A 261 -41.13 -10.09 -28.86
N ILE A 262 -41.76 -10.68 -27.85
CA ILE A 262 -41.67 -10.18 -26.47
C ILE A 262 -40.24 -10.33 -25.95
N SER A 263 -39.54 -11.41 -26.27
CA SER A 263 -38.15 -11.64 -25.90
C SER A 263 -37.22 -10.58 -26.51
N GLU A 264 -37.37 -10.32 -27.84
CA GLU A 264 -36.61 -9.29 -28.54
C GLU A 264 -36.88 -7.89 -27.99
N MET A 265 -38.14 -7.60 -27.66
CA MET A 265 -38.52 -6.34 -27.03
C MET A 265 -37.90 -6.18 -25.64
N MET A 266 -37.87 -7.24 -24.81
CA MET A 266 -37.24 -7.25 -23.49
C MET A 266 -35.73 -7.02 -23.58
N GLU A 267 -35.07 -7.56 -24.59
CA GLU A 267 -33.66 -7.34 -24.87
C GLU A 267 -33.37 -5.87 -25.24
N ARG A 268 -34.22 -5.27 -26.10
CA ARG A 268 -34.11 -3.87 -26.51
C ARG A 268 -34.49 -2.87 -25.42
N MET A 269 -35.26 -3.27 -24.40
CA MET A 269 -35.62 -2.42 -23.24
C MET A 269 -34.44 -1.95 -22.42
N GLY A 270 -33.24 -2.49 -22.64
CA GLY A 270 -32.02 -2.08 -21.94
C GLY A 270 -31.72 -0.59 -22.07
N LEU A 271 -32.17 0.04 -23.16
CA LEU A 271 -31.89 1.44 -23.48
C LEU A 271 -33.15 2.32 -23.52
N ALA A 272 -34.38 1.75 -23.37
CA ALA A 272 -35.61 2.46 -23.47
C ALA A 272 -36.34 2.58 -22.13
N SER A 273 -36.90 3.77 -21.87
CA SER A 273 -37.65 4.05 -20.63
C SER A 273 -39.10 3.54 -20.66
N TYR A 274 -39.58 3.06 -21.78
CA TYR A 274 -40.96 2.56 -21.96
C TYR A 274 -41.03 1.38 -22.92
N ALA A 275 -42.05 0.55 -22.76
CA ALA A 275 -42.37 -0.52 -23.68
C ALA A 275 -43.89 -0.60 -23.88
N VAL A 276 -44.30 -0.94 -25.10
CA VAL A 276 -45.70 -1.22 -25.44
C VAL A 276 -45.86 -2.73 -25.51
N LEU A 277 -46.77 -3.27 -24.72
CA LEU A 277 -46.97 -4.69 -24.57
C LEU A 277 -48.28 -5.14 -25.20
N PRO A 278 -48.35 -6.34 -25.79
CA PRO A 278 -49.61 -6.95 -26.23
C PRO A 278 -50.56 -7.14 -25.04
N GLU A 279 -51.88 -7.13 -25.36
CA GLU A 279 -52.90 -7.38 -24.34
C GLU A 279 -52.69 -8.74 -23.64
N GLY A 280 -52.79 -8.74 -22.31
CA GLY A 280 -52.52 -9.94 -21.51
C GLY A 280 -51.06 -10.17 -21.14
N THR A 281 -50.15 -9.25 -21.51
CA THR A 281 -48.75 -9.30 -21.12
C THR A 281 -48.49 -8.35 -19.94
N THR A 282 -47.88 -8.85 -18.86
CA THR A 282 -47.47 -8.06 -17.71
C THR A 282 -45.97 -8.11 -17.55
N VAL A 283 -45.28 -6.96 -17.43
CA VAL A 283 -43.87 -6.88 -17.09
C VAL A 283 -43.73 -6.44 -15.64
N GLN A 284 -43.04 -7.21 -14.85
CA GLN A 284 -42.70 -6.88 -13.48
C GLN A 284 -41.20 -6.64 -13.40
N LEU A 285 -40.81 -5.52 -12.81
CA LEU A 285 -39.44 -5.28 -12.35
C LEU A 285 -39.31 -5.88 -10.98
N VAL A 286 -38.61 -7.00 -10.86
CA VAL A 286 -38.31 -7.62 -9.57
C VAL A 286 -37.06 -6.95 -9.06
N SER A 287 -37.23 -5.89 -8.25
CA SER A 287 -36.14 -5.33 -7.48
C SER A 287 -35.77 -6.32 -6.36
N SER A 288 -34.49 -6.71 -6.29
CA SER A 288 -34.02 -7.50 -5.14
C SER A 288 -34.05 -6.63 -3.88
N THR A 289 -34.90 -6.95 -2.95
CA THR A 289 -34.95 -6.33 -1.59
C THR A 289 -33.78 -6.80 -0.69
N GLN A 290 -32.59 -7.02 -1.28
CA GLN A 290 -31.43 -7.58 -0.56
C GLN A 290 -30.40 -6.49 -0.24
N ALA A 291 -30.85 -5.34 0.30
CA ALA A 291 -29.94 -4.32 0.87
C ALA A 291 -28.96 -4.91 1.88
N ASP A 292 -29.35 -5.97 2.63
CA ASP A 292 -28.48 -6.61 3.60
C ASP A 292 -27.29 -7.38 2.98
N ALA A 293 -27.48 -8.00 1.82
CA ALA A 293 -26.39 -8.72 1.15
C ALA A 293 -25.28 -7.76 0.65
N PHE A 294 -25.67 -6.58 0.16
CA PHE A 294 -24.78 -5.51 -0.26
C PHE A 294 -23.90 -5.03 0.88
N ASN A 295 -24.52 -4.77 2.06
CA ASN A 295 -23.86 -4.31 3.26
C ASN A 295 -22.83 -5.34 3.81
N VAL A 296 -23.02 -6.64 3.55
CA VAL A 296 -22.09 -7.68 4.05
C VAL A 296 -20.74 -7.59 3.32
N TYR A 297 -20.72 -7.35 2.01
CA TYR A 297 -19.48 -7.19 1.24
C TYR A 297 -18.75 -5.92 1.65
N ASP A 298 -19.46 -4.80 1.73
CA ASP A 298 -18.94 -3.49 2.12
C ASP A 298 -18.28 -3.54 3.51
N LYS A 299 -19.01 -3.98 4.52
CA LYS A 299 -18.47 -4.14 5.89
C LYS A 299 -17.28 -5.09 5.98
N ARG A 300 -17.18 -6.08 5.07
CA ARG A 300 -16.03 -6.98 5.04
C ARG A 300 -14.78 -6.28 4.51
N VAL A 301 -14.95 -5.43 3.49
CA VAL A 301 -13.86 -4.59 2.93
C VAL A 301 -13.41 -3.56 3.95
N ASP A 302 -14.34 -2.85 4.61
CA ASP A 302 -14.05 -1.87 5.66
C ASP A 302 -13.30 -2.50 6.84
N ARG A 303 -13.72 -3.67 7.26
CA ARG A 303 -13.02 -4.42 8.31
C ARG A 303 -11.59 -4.78 7.90
N ALA A 304 -11.37 -5.19 6.66
CA ALA A 304 -10.03 -5.49 6.16
C ALA A 304 -9.16 -4.23 6.12
N ASN A 305 -9.69 -3.11 5.62
CA ASN A 305 -9.01 -1.82 5.60
C ASN A 305 -8.64 -1.35 7.01
N SER A 306 -9.57 -1.45 7.96
CA SER A 306 -9.33 -1.10 9.37
C SER A 306 -8.20 -1.93 9.99
N GLU A 307 -8.14 -3.24 9.75
CA GLU A 307 -7.05 -4.09 10.27
C GLU A 307 -5.70 -3.78 9.58
N ILE A 308 -5.70 -3.48 8.27
CA ILE A 308 -4.52 -3.03 7.53
C ILE A 308 -3.99 -1.72 8.11
N SER A 309 -4.87 -0.72 8.31
CA SER A 309 -4.48 0.57 8.91
C SER A 309 -3.85 0.40 10.29
N LYS A 310 -4.43 -0.45 11.16
CA LYS A 310 -3.85 -0.75 12.48
C LYS A 310 -2.47 -1.38 12.40
N LEU A 311 -2.23 -2.25 11.42
CA LEU A 311 -0.93 -2.89 11.22
C LEU A 311 0.14 -1.93 10.71
N ILE A 312 -0.20 -0.99 9.84
CA ILE A 312 0.76 -0.13 9.14
C ILE A 312 0.95 1.20 9.87
N ILE A 313 -0.13 1.88 10.21
CA ILE A 313 -0.10 3.23 10.82
C ILE A 313 -0.49 3.24 12.30
N GLY A 314 -0.77 2.08 12.89
CA GLY A 314 -1.11 1.93 14.32
C GLY A 314 -2.51 2.39 14.69
N GLN A 315 -3.32 2.87 13.74
CA GLN A 315 -4.63 3.46 13.96
C GLN A 315 -5.54 3.37 12.73
N THR A 316 -6.84 3.67 12.92
CA THR A 316 -7.83 3.66 11.82
C THR A 316 -8.28 5.07 11.42
N MET A 317 -8.09 6.08 12.27
CA MET A 317 -8.83 7.35 12.23
C MET A 317 -8.16 8.49 11.48
N THR A 318 -6.99 8.29 10.86
CA THR A 318 -6.38 9.31 9.98
C THR A 318 -7.06 9.40 8.60
N ILE A 319 -7.90 8.41 8.26
CA ILE A 319 -8.52 8.28 6.94
C ILE A 319 -10.05 8.30 7.02
N GLU A 320 -10.65 8.08 8.21
CA GLU A 320 -12.11 8.02 8.39
C GLU A 320 -12.61 9.09 9.36
N ASP A 321 -13.75 9.72 9.02
CA ASP A 321 -14.36 10.84 9.72
C ASP A 321 -14.81 10.55 11.16
N GLY A 322 -14.67 11.53 12.08
CA GLY A 322 -15.51 11.67 13.24
C GLY A 322 -14.91 11.43 14.62
N SER A 323 -13.64 11.80 14.89
CA SER A 323 -13.08 11.73 16.24
C SER A 323 -13.10 13.06 16.99
N SER A 324 -13.23 12.99 18.32
CA SER A 324 -13.01 14.16 19.18
C SER A 324 -11.54 14.62 19.14
N LEU A 325 -11.28 15.91 19.29
CA LEU A 325 -9.95 16.53 19.24
C LEU A 325 -8.91 15.79 20.12
N SER A 326 -9.28 15.31 21.30
CA SER A 326 -8.40 14.60 22.22
C SER A 326 -8.02 13.19 21.75
N GLN A 327 -8.92 12.50 21.06
CA GLN A 327 -8.63 11.19 20.44
C GLN A 327 -7.73 11.34 19.24
N SER A 328 -7.96 12.37 18.41
CA SER A 328 -7.11 12.69 17.26
C SER A 328 -5.66 12.95 17.69
N GLN A 329 -5.42 13.71 18.74
CA GLN A 329 -4.07 13.97 19.27
C GLN A 329 -3.36 12.70 19.76
N THR A 330 -4.08 11.78 20.43
CA THR A 330 -3.51 10.52 20.89
C THR A 330 -3.13 9.61 19.71
N HIS A 331 -3.97 9.55 18.68
CA HIS A 331 -3.71 8.78 17.48
C HIS A 331 -2.53 9.35 16.68
N LEU A 332 -2.44 10.67 16.56
CA LEU A 332 -1.30 11.33 15.92
C LEU A 332 0.02 10.96 16.61
N LYS A 333 0.04 10.98 17.94
CA LYS A 333 1.25 10.63 18.70
C LYS A 333 1.69 9.18 18.50
N VAL A 334 0.76 8.23 18.36
CA VAL A 334 1.09 6.83 18.04
C VAL A 334 1.73 6.73 16.66
N PHE A 335 1.18 7.43 15.69
CA PHE A 335 1.71 7.48 14.33
C PHE A 335 3.10 8.14 14.29
N GLU A 336 3.29 9.27 14.99
CA GLU A 336 4.59 9.94 15.11
C GLU A 336 5.66 9.02 15.70
N ASN A 337 5.34 8.20 16.70
CA ASN A 337 6.27 7.22 17.26
C ASN A 337 6.69 6.15 16.24
N LEU A 338 5.79 5.75 15.34
CA LEU A 338 6.13 4.81 14.26
C LEU A 338 7.05 5.47 13.23
N VAL A 339 6.75 6.69 12.83
CA VAL A 339 7.59 7.51 11.93
C VAL A 339 8.99 7.71 12.52
N GLU A 340 9.06 8.00 13.83
CA GLU A 340 10.32 8.15 14.54
C GLU A 340 11.15 6.83 14.59
N SER A 341 10.47 5.71 14.74
CA SER A 341 11.14 4.39 14.68
C SER A 341 11.74 4.11 13.29
N ASP A 342 11.01 4.48 12.22
CA ASP A 342 11.49 4.32 10.86
C ASP A 342 12.63 5.29 10.54
N ALA A 343 12.55 6.52 11.04
CA ALA A 343 13.62 7.51 10.93
C ALA A 343 14.92 7.02 11.60
N LYS A 344 14.81 6.37 12.77
CA LYS A 344 15.96 5.75 13.45
C LYS A 344 16.53 4.57 12.67
N LEU A 345 15.67 3.73 12.09
CA LEU A 345 16.11 2.62 11.24
C LEU A 345 16.96 3.16 10.07
N LEU A 346 16.44 4.17 9.37
CA LEU A 346 17.12 4.77 8.23
C LEU A 346 18.46 5.39 8.64
N ALA A 347 18.50 6.20 9.68
CA ALA A 347 19.72 6.80 10.18
C ALA A 347 20.78 5.74 10.60
N ASN A 348 20.34 4.63 11.21
CA ASN A 348 21.22 3.53 11.57
C ASN A 348 21.83 2.84 10.35
N VAL A 349 21.06 2.60 9.29
CA VAL A 349 21.59 2.00 8.05
C VAL A 349 22.58 2.94 7.38
N ILE A 350 22.26 4.23 7.29
CA ILE A 350 23.16 5.23 6.70
C ILE A 350 24.47 5.30 7.48
N ASN A 351 24.42 5.48 8.79
CA ASN A 351 25.61 5.66 9.61
C ASN A 351 26.48 4.41 9.73
N ASN A 352 25.86 3.23 9.82
CA ASN A 352 26.60 1.99 10.08
C ASN A 352 26.99 1.24 8.80
N GLN A 353 26.32 1.50 7.67
CA GLN A 353 26.60 0.79 6.43
C GLN A 353 26.97 1.70 5.28
N LEU A 354 26.15 2.71 4.94
CA LEU A 354 26.37 3.57 3.79
C LEU A 354 27.62 4.43 3.94
N ILE A 355 27.70 5.28 4.97
CA ILE A 355 28.83 6.21 5.17
C ILE A 355 30.18 5.47 5.24
N PRO A 356 30.33 4.36 6.00
CA PRO A 356 31.59 3.61 5.99
C PRO A 356 31.99 3.09 4.59
N ARG A 357 31.03 2.65 3.78
CA ARG A 357 31.31 2.19 2.41
C ARG A 357 31.65 3.35 1.48
N MET A 358 30.97 4.48 1.59
CA MET A 358 31.31 5.70 0.86
C MET A 358 32.74 6.15 1.16
N VAL A 359 33.17 6.09 2.42
CA VAL A 359 34.57 6.39 2.79
C VAL A 359 35.55 5.41 2.15
N LEU A 360 35.23 4.11 2.10
CA LEU A 360 36.05 3.10 1.40
C LEU A 360 36.10 3.37 -0.10
N HIS A 361 35.06 3.90 -0.68
CA HIS A 361 34.97 4.29 -2.08
C HIS A 361 35.62 5.64 -2.40
N GLY A 362 36.21 6.33 -1.40
CA GLY A 362 36.97 7.55 -1.58
C GLY A 362 36.18 8.86 -1.37
N PHE A 363 34.94 8.80 -0.91
CA PHE A 363 34.20 10.01 -0.54
C PHE A 363 34.76 10.65 0.74
N PRO A 364 34.80 11.98 0.84
CA PRO A 364 35.41 12.70 1.96
C PRO A 364 34.53 12.75 3.22
N LEU A 365 33.92 11.63 3.58
CA LEU A 365 32.95 11.50 4.69
C LEU A 365 33.58 10.96 5.99
N GLN A 366 34.89 10.98 6.13
CA GLN A 366 35.58 10.43 7.31
C GLN A 366 35.20 11.20 8.58
N GLY A 367 34.52 10.51 9.51
CA GLY A 367 34.07 11.10 10.78
C GLY A 367 32.79 11.91 10.69
N ALA A 368 32.09 11.86 9.56
CA ALA A 368 30.78 12.43 9.35
C ALA A 368 29.67 11.47 9.81
N TYR A 369 28.58 12.04 10.27
CA TYR A 369 27.38 11.34 10.74
C TYR A 369 26.12 11.96 10.13
N PHE A 370 25.22 11.11 9.68
CA PHE A 370 23.87 11.51 9.30
C PHE A 370 23.02 11.70 10.56
N ARG A 371 22.34 12.84 10.67
CA ARG A 371 21.40 13.12 11.75
C ARG A 371 20.16 13.83 11.19
N TRP A 372 19.00 13.48 11.73
CA TRP A 372 17.79 14.23 11.45
C TRP A 372 17.91 15.62 12.08
N ASP A 373 17.38 16.60 11.38
CA ASP A 373 17.25 17.94 11.92
C ASP A 373 16.17 17.91 13.03
N GLU A 374 16.62 18.12 14.27
CA GLU A 374 15.75 18.19 15.46
C GLU A 374 15.33 19.64 15.75
N SER A 375 15.62 20.59 14.85
CA SER A 375 15.15 21.95 15.01
C SER A 375 13.61 21.96 15.09
N VAL A 376 13.10 22.64 16.10
CA VAL A 376 11.66 22.70 16.33
C VAL A 376 11.06 23.65 15.30
N ASP A 377 10.26 23.09 14.37
CA ASP A 377 9.42 23.90 13.48
C ASP A 377 8.33 24.59 14.30
N TYR A 378 8.63 25.76 14.76
CA TYR A 378 7.63 26.62 15.38
C TYR A 378 6.64 27.12 14.33
N THR A 379 5.35 27.08 14.64
CA THR A 379 4.40 27.86 13.84
C THR A 379 4.81 29.34 13.86
N PRO A 380 4.50 30.13 12.82
CA PRO A 380 4.88 31.55 12.79
C PRO A 380 4.49 32.31 14.05
N GLU A 381 3.36 31.96 14.67
CA GLU A 381 2.87 32.54 15.92
C GLU A 381 3.72 32.12 17.13
N GLN A 382 4.05 30.83 17.23
CA GLN A 382 4.93 30.31 18.28
C GLN A 382 6.34 30.86 18.15
N GLN A 383 6.83 30.97 16.93
CA GLN A 383 8.14 31.53 16.63
C GLN A 383 8.22 33.00 17.04
N MET A 384 7.20 33.80 16.71
CA MET A 384 7.11 35.18 17.12
C MET A 384 7.08 35.32 18.65
N GLN A 385 6.30 34.47 19.36
CA GLN A 385 6.25 34.49 20.82
C GLN A 385 7.59 34.10 21.44
N TYR A 386 8.27 33.09 20.89
CA TYR A 386 9.59 32.67 21.35
C TYR A 386 10.64 33.76 21.14
N GLU A 387 10.71 34.34 19.95
CA GLU A 387 11.65 35.41 19.64
C GLU A 387 11.39 36.65 20.49
N GLN A 388 10.12 37.00 20.73
CA GLN A 388 9.76 38.08 21.64
C GLN A 388 10.23 37.79 23.07
N MET A 389 10.00 36.55 23.57
CA MET A 389 10.45 36.12 24.90
C MET A 389 11.97 36.18 25.04
N VAL A 390 12.71 35.78 24.00
CA VAL A 390 14.19 35.82 23.99
C VAL A 390 14.68 37.26 23.92
N ALA A 391 14.11 38.09 23.05
CA ALA A 391 14.47 39.49 22.88
C ALA A 391 14.19 40.35 24.14
N ASP A 392 13.17 39.95 24.94
CA ASP A 392 12.84 40.63 26.22
C ASP A 392 13.82 40.28 27.34
N ARG A 393 14.47 39.12 27.29
CA ARG A 393 15.35 38.62 28.37
C ARG A 393 16.84 38.65 28.06
N TYR A 394 17.19 38.65 26.78
CA TYR A 394 18.58 38.54 26.30
C TYR A 394 18.84 39.61 25.24
N GLU A 395 20.06 40.10 25.13
CA GLU A 395 20.48 40.90 23.99
C GLU A 395 20.62 39.97 22.77
N VAL A 396 19.82 40.18 21.75
CA VAL A 396 19.88 39.46 20.48
C VAL A 396 20.53 40.40 19.46
N ASP A 397 21.48 39.85 18.68
CA ASP A 397 22.10 40.60 17.60
C ASP A 397 21.04 40.95 16.53
N GLY A 398 20.95 42.23 16.15
CA GLY A 398 20.05 42.68 15.08
C GLY A 398 20.32 41.98 13.74
N GLN A 399 21.55 41.50 13.52
CA GLN A 399 21.91 40.77 12.33
C GLN A 399 21.11 39.46 12.19
N TYR A 400 20.83 38.80 13.28
CA TYR A 400 19.97 37.60 13.28
C TYR A 400 18.59 37.84 12.64
N PHE A 401 17.93 38.93 12.99
CA PHE A 401 16.63 39.26 12.42
C PHE A 401 16.75 39.80 10.99
N ALA A 402 17.83 40.46 10.65
CA ALA A 402 18.08 40.94 9.30
C ALA A 402 18.26 39.77 8.35
N ASP A 403 19.03 38.77 8.71
CA ASP A 403 19.31 37.59 7.89
C ASP A 403 18.07 36.68 7.79
N LYS A 404 17.35 36.51 8.90
CA LYS A 404 16.19 35.62 8.95
C LYS A 404 14.97 36.12 8.18
N TYR A 405 14.70 37.46 8.30
CA TYR A 405 13.51 38.08 7.69
C TYR A 405 13.80 38.89 6.43
N ASN A 406 15.06 38.86 6.00
CA ASN A 406 15.54 39.66 4.87
C ASN A 406 15.10 41.16 4.97
N MET A 407 15.14 41.71 6.19
CA MET A 407 14.73 43.08 6.51
C MET A 407 15.89 43.85 7.14
N PRO A 408 16.16 45.11 6.72
CA PRO A 408 17.20 45.91 7.35
C PRO A 408 16.79 46.25 8.79
N VAL A 409 17.51 45.69 9.77
CA VAL A 409 17.27 45.93 11.20
C VAL A 409 18.30 46.97 11.70
N GLY A 410 17.82 48.07 12.24
CA GLY A 410 18.66 49.11 12.83
C GLY A 410 19.03 48.83 14.29
N LYS A 411 19.67 49.81 14.95
CA LYS A 411 20.01 49.71 16.38
C LYS A 411 18.73 49.60 17.22
N ARG A 412 18.78 48.78 18.28
CA ARG A 412 17.67 48.62 19.26
C ARG A 412 17.23 49.98 19.76
N LEU A 413 15.94 50.30 19.72
CA LEU A 413 15.37 51.46 20.36
C LEU A 413 15.56 51.33 21.88
N GLN A 414 16.30 52.18 22.51
CA GLN A 414 16.33 52.26 23.98
C GLN A 414 14.92 52.69 24.41
N ASN A 415 14.27 51.89 25.23
CA ASN A 415 13.02 52.27 25.89
C ASN A 415 13.34 53.47 26.76
N GLY A 416 13.12 54.65 26.27
CA GLY A 416 13.10 55.86 27.09
C GLY A 416 11.99 55.69 28.14
N SER A 417 12.35 55.80 29.42
CA SER A 417 11.37 55.89 30.47
C SER A 417 10.54 57.13 30.20
N PHE A 418 9.24 56.95 30.03
CA PHE A 418 8.29 58.06 29.84
C PHE A 418 7.93 58.76 31.15
N PHE A 419 8.78 58.67 32.19
CA PHE A 419 8.65 59.40 33.44
C PHE A 419 10.02 59.93 33.87
N ASP A 420 10.34 61.11 33.39
CA ASP A 420 11.09 62.15 34.08
C ASP A 420 10.40 63.49 33.83
#